data_4f0e68dd37afe17202935517b4ec91d0
#
_entry.id   4f0e68dd37afe17202935517b4ec91d0
#
_cell.length_a   1.000
_cell.length_b   1.000
_cell.length_c   1.000
_cell.angle_alpha   90.00
_cell.angle_beta   90.00
_cell.angle_gamma   90.00
#
_symmetry.space_group_name_H-M   'P 1'
#
loop_
_entity.id
_entity.type
_entity.pdbx_description
1 polymer ?
#
loop_
_entity_poly.entity_id
_entity_poly.type
_entity_poly.pdbx_seq_one_letter_code
_entity_poly.pdbx_strand_id
1 'polypeptide(L)'
;MPCSPAKARLLLKEKKAIVKRRTPFTIQLTIATGEAKQPVALGVDSGYKHIGLSATTEKAELYASEVELRQDITDLLSARLALRRSRRSRKTRYRAPRFNNRVANKREGWLAPSVENRIAAHMSRVEAVMRVLPVTAITVETAAFDTQLLKNPDIAGEAYQQGEQLGFWNVREYVLFRDGHVCQHCRGKSKDPILNVHHIESRRTGGDAPNNLITLCETCHKAFHRGEIELKVRRGKSFKAATFMGIMRWTLFERLKKAHPELRVRNTYGYLTKHKRISHGIAKSHCADAYCIADNLGAKRLEGFFFQKQTRKHNRQIHKLSILKGGLRKKNQAPYEVKGFRLFDKVICKGEEAFIFGRRTSGSFDVRRLDGTRISAGINYKKLRLLEPRTTYLPEFRMEAALPPLHECRGLRAESL
;
A
#
# COMPACT_ATOMS: atom_id res chain seq x y z
N MET A 1 18.54 -10.04 -19.89
CA MET A 1 17.65 -11.17 -20.27
C MET A 1 17.91 -12.36 -19.37
N PRO A 2 16.93 -13.18 -19.03
CA PRO A 2 17.13 -14.41 -18.26
C PRO A 2 18.09 -15.37 -18.96
N CYS A 3 18.88 -16.07 -18.20
CA CYS A 3 19.73 -17.15 -18.70
C CYS A 3 19.61 -18.36 -17.78
N SER A 4 20.00 -19.55 -18.27
CA SER A 4 19.97 -20.76 -17.45
C SER A 4 20.96 -20.67 -16.29
N PRO A 5 20.66 -21.32 -15.14
CA PRO A 5 21.60 -21.37 -14.01
C PRO A 5 22.97 -21.94 -14.37
N ALA A 6 23.03 -22.90 -15.32
CA ALA A 6 24.28 -23.46 -15.81
C ALA A 6 25.14 -22.41 -16.52
N LYS A 7 24.53 -21.62 -17.43
CA LYS A 7 25.21 -20.52 -18.13
C LYS A 7 25.69 -19.44 -17.17
N ALA A 8 24.88 -19.08 -16.18
CA ALA A 8 25.27 -18.12 -15.14
C ALA A 8 26.50 -18.59 -14.35
N ARG A 9 26.55 -19.86 -13.93
CA ARG A 9 27.70 -20.45 -13.24
C ARG A 9 28.96 -20.44 -14.10
N LEU A 10 28.84 -20.77 -15.38
CA LEU A 10 29.96 -20.75 -16.31
C LEU A 10 30.54 -19.35 -16.45
N LEU A 11 29.71 -18.35 -16.71
CA LEU A 11 30.12 -16.95 -16.84
C LEU A 11 30.79 -16.40 -15.58
N LEU A 12 30.29 -16.79 -14.41
CA LEU A 12 30.91 -16.40 -13.13
C LEU A 12 32.26 -17.11 -12.91
N LYS A 13 32.37 -18.39 -13.27
CA LYS A 13 33.65 -19.17 -13.19
C LYS A 13 34.70 -18.57 -14.12
N GLU A 14 34.30 -18.19 -15.32
CA GLU A 14 35.20 -17.58 -16.33
C GLU A 14 35.51 -16.10 -16.04
N LYS A 15 34.99 -15.53 -14.95
CA LYS A 15 35.11 -14.10 -14.59
C LYS A 15 34.55 -13.13 -15.66
N LYS A 16 33.70 -13.63 -16.55
CA LYS A 16 32.99 -12.85 -17.57
C LYS A 16 31.72 -12.18 -17.03
N ALA A 17 31.39 -12.44 -15.77
CA ALA A 17 30.28 -11.79 -15.07
C ALA A 17 30.58 -11.62 -13.58
N ILE A 18 29.88 -10.66 -12.96
CA ILE A 18 29.88 -10.44 -11.50
C ILE A 18 28.45 -10.50 -10.96
N VAL A 19 28.29 -10.95 -9.70
CA VAL A 19 26.99 -10.96 -9.03
C VAL A 19 26.59 -9.51 -8.69
N LYS A 20 25.50 -9.04 -9.25
CA LYS A 20 24.95 -7.69 -9.01
C LYS A 20 23.86 -7.66 -7.96
N ARG A 21 23.01 -8.70 -7.96
CA ARG A 21 21.89 -8.86 -7.01
C ARG A 21 21.74 -10.32 -6.66
N ARG A 22 21.23 -10.56 -5.46
CA ARG A 22 20.87 -11.90 -4.99
C ARG A 22 19.39 -12.20 -5.22
N THR A 23 18.52 -11.21 -5.03
CA THR A 23 17.08 -11.38 -5.23
C THR A 23 16.47 -10.24 -6.05
N PRO A 24 15.98 -10.46 -7.28
CA PRO A 24 16.22 -11.68 -8.08
C PRO A 24 17.71 -11.87 -8.37
N PHE A 25 18.15 -13.12 -8.50
CA PHE A 25 19.57 -13.38 -8.80
C PHE A 25 19.93 -12.78 -10.14
N THR A 26 20.85 -11.84 -10.12
CA THR A 26 21.22 -11.06 -11.31
C THR A 26 22.73 -10.95 -11.38
N ILE A 27 23.28 -11.33 -12.52
CA ILE A 27 24.68 -11.14 -12.87
C ILE A 27 24.83 -10.00 -13.87
N GLN A 28 25.90 -9.26 -13.78
CA GLN A 28 26.29 -8.24 -14.74
C GLN A 28 27.47 -8.76 -15.54
N LEU A 29 27.34 -8.77 -16.87
CA LEU A 29 28.42 -9.14 -17.76
C LEU A 29 29.52 -8.07 -17.70
N THR A 30 30.79 -8.52 -17.69
CA THR A 30 31.96 -7.67 -17.73
C THR A 30 32.60 -7.61 -19.13
N ILE A 31 32.02 -8.37 -20.06
CA ILE A 31 32.44 -8.42 -21.48
C ILE A 31 31.40 -7.71 -22.34
N ALA A 32 31.86 -7.14 -23.46
CA ALA A 32 30.99 -6.60 -24.48
C ALA A 32 30.16 -7.74 -25.12
N THR A 33 28.84 -7.52 -25.27
CA THR A 33 27.92 -8.47 -25.91
C THR A 33 27.09 -7.73 -26.94
N GLY A 34 26.50 -8.46 -27.88
CA GLY A 34 25.58 -7.88 -28.85
C GLY A 34 24.34 -7.25 -28.17
N GLU A 35 23.74 -6.28 -28.83
CA GLU A 35 22.59 -5.53 -28.35
C GLU A 35 21.23 -6.14 -28.68
N ALA A 36 21.20 -7.38 -29.19
CA ALA A 36 19.94 -8.05 -29.51
C ALA A 36 19.05 -8.19 -28.28
N LYS A 37 17.88 -7.53 -28.30
CA LYS A 37 16.92 -7.51 -27.20
C LYS A 37 15.58 -8.03 -27.72
N GLN A 38 14.93 -8.91 -26.95
CA GLN A 38 13.54 -9.28 -27.21
C GLN A 38 12.62 -8.19 -26.66
N PRO A 39 11.51 -7.86 -27.35
CA PRO A 39 10.48 -7.00 -26.80
C PRO A 39 9.92 -7.57 -25.49
N VAL A 40 9.88 -6.73 -24.45
CA VAL A 40 9.33 -7.09 -23.14
C VAL A 40 8.19 -6.14 -22.81
N ALA A 41 7.00 -6.67 -22.58
CA ALA A 41 5.84 -5.93 -22.10
C ALA A 41 5.76 -6.03 -20.59
N LEU A 42 5.64 -4.90 -19.89
CA LEU A 42 5.48 -4.81 -18.44
C LEU A 42 4.03 -4.44 -18.12
N GLY A 43 3.31 -5.33 -17.44
CA GLY A 43 2.01 -5.06 -16.85
C GLY A 43 2.14 -4.56 -15.41
N VAL A 44 1.37 -3.54 -15.07
CA VAL A 44 1.36 -2.92 -13.74
C VAL A 44 -0.06 -2.87 -13.20
N ASP A 45 -0.35 -3.76 -12.23
CA ASP A 45 -1.55 -3.64 -11.39
C ASP A 45 -1.27 -2.63 -10.27
N SER A 46 -1.83 -1.43 -10.43
CA SER A 46 -1.59 -0.33 -9.51
C SER A 46 -2.60 -0.33 -8.37
N GLY A 47 -2.33 -1.07 -7.29
CA GLY A 47 -3.21 -1.20 -6.13
C GLY A 47 -2.94 -0.20 -4.99
N TYR A 48 -3.92 -0.04 -4.09
CA TYR A 48 -3.79 0.83 -2.90
C TYR A 48 -2.83 0.26 -1.85
N LYS A 49 -2.87 -1.04 -1.64
CA LYS A 49 -2.06 -1.76 -0.64
C LYS A 49 -0.97 -2.59 -1.29
N HIS A 50 -1.22 -3.08 -2.48
CA HIS A 50 -0.34 -3.97 -3.22
C HIS A 50 -0.08 -3.41 -4.63
N ILE A 51 1.06 -3.75 -5.19
CA ILE A 51 1.41 -3.51 -6.59
C ILE A 51 1.73 -4.86 -7.20
N GLY A 52 1.03 -5.24 -8.27
CA GLY A 52 1.40 -6.36 -9.11
C GLY A 52 2.28 -5.92 -10.27
N LEU A 53 3.32 -6.68 -10.57
CA LEU A 53 4.19 -6.47 -11.72
C LEU A 53 4.44 -7.79 -12.41
N SER A 54 4.25 -7.83 -13.74
CA SER A 54 4.58 -8.96 -14.58
C SER A 54 5.24 -8.47 -15.86
N ALA A 55 6.41 -9.01 -16.16
CA ALA A 55 7.13 -8.71 -17.39
C ALA A 55 7.15 -9.94 -18.29
N THR A 56 6.59 -9.82 -19.49
CA THR A 56 6.35 -10.92 -20.42
C THR A 56 6.97 -10.65 -21.77
N THR A 57 7.43 -11.72 -22.41
CA THR A 57 7.65 -11.79 -23.86
C THR A 57 6.48 -12.54 -24.47
N GLU A 58 6.43 -12.70 -25.80
CA GLU A 58 5.43 -13.54 -26.47
C GLU A 58 5.46 -15.00 -25.97
N LYS A 59 6.62 -15.50 -25.56
CA LYS A 59 6.83 -16.92 -25.21
C LYS A 59 6.74 -17.21 -23.71
N ALA A 60 7.18 -16.28 -22.87
CA ALA A 60 7.32 -16.55 -21.44
C ALA A 60 7.24 -15.29 -20.58
N GLU A 61 6.71 -15.47 -19.38
CA GLU A 61 6.82 -14.51 -18.28
C GLU A 61 8.25 -14.56 -17.73
N LEU A 62 8.94 -13.41 -17.70
CA LEU A 62 10.34 -13.32 -17.30
C LEU A 62 10.50 -12.86 -15.85
N TYR A 63 9.49 -12.17 -15.34
CA TYR A 63 9.47 -11.62 -13.99
C TYR A 63 8.04 -11.46 -13.49
N ALA A 64 7.79 -11.90 -12.28
CA ALA A 64 6.54 -11.69 -11.56
C ALA A 64 6.85 -11.20 -10.14
N SER A 65 6.13 -10.17 -9.69
CA SER A 65 6.24 -9.72 -8.31
C SER A 65 4.97 -9.09 -7.77
N GLU A 66 4.78 -9.28 -6.47
CA GLU A 66 3.78 -8.60 -5.67
C GLU A 66 4.47 -7.78 -4.59
N VAL A 67 4.11 -6.50 -4.49
CA VAL A 67 4.72 -5.56 -3.55
C VAL A 67 3.68 -5.10 -2.54
N GLU A 68 3.85 -5.47 -1.27
CA GLU A 68 3.05 -4.95 -0.17
C GLU A 68 3.56 -3.56 0.22
N LEU A 69 2.72 -2.55 0.03
CA LEU A 69 3.00 -1.17 0.43
C LEU A 69 2.78 -0.96 1.92
N ARG A 70 3.46 0.03 2.49
CA ARG A 70 3.32 0.36 3.91
C ARG A 70 1.91 0.77 4.28
N GLN A 71 1.37 0.15 5.32
CA GLN A 71 0.05 0.44 5.89
C GLN A 71 0.12 1.13 7.26
N ASP A 72 1.29 1.17 7.90
CA ASP A 72 1.54 1.70 9.25
C ASP A 72 1.63 3.23 9.33
N ILE A 73 1.51 3.95 8.21
CA ILE A 73 1.75 5.41 8.14
C ILE A 73 0.73 6.17 8.99
N THR A 74 -0.55 5.77 8.96
CA THR A 74 -1.61 6.45 9.72
C THR A 74 -1.38 6.34 11.23
N ASP A 75 -0.99 5.16 11.70
CA ASP A 75 -0.74 4.89 13.12
C ASP A 75 0.48 5.67 13.61
N LEU A 76 1.55 5.71 12.81
CA LEU A 76 2.74 6.49 13.11
C LEU A 76 2.47 8.00 13.16
N LEU A 77 1.63 8.52 12.26
CA LEU A 77 1.22 9.92 12.28
C LEU A 77 0.36 10.23 13.52
N SER A 78 -0.51 9.29 13.92
CA SER A 78 -1.33 9.41 15.13
C SER A 78 -0.48 9.42 16.39
N ALA A 79 0.46 8.50 16.53
CA ALA A 79 1.40 8.47 17.61
C ALA A 79 2.24 9.77 17.69
N ARG A 80 2.69 10.27 16.52
CA ARG A 80 3.42 11.53 16.42
C ARG A 80 2.57 12.74 16.90
N LEU A 81 1.29 12.75 16.56
CA LEU A 81 0.38 13.80 17.01
C LEU A 81 0.18 13.76 18.53
N ALA A 82 -0.04 12.58 19.10
CA ALA A 82 -0.17 12.39 20.55
C ALA A 82 1.07 12.89 21.31
N LEU A 83 2.27 12.54 20.84
CA LEU A 83 3.53 13.01 21.42
C LEU A 83 3.74 14.53 21.26
N ARG A 84 3.23 15.13 20.18
CA ARG A 84 3.24 16.59 20.01
C ARG A 84 2.30 17.30 20.98
N ARG A 85 1.08 16.75 21.18
CA ARG A 85 0.10 17.26 22.14
C ARG A 85 0.68 17.23 23.57
N SER A 86 1.23 16.09 23.97
CA SER A 86 1.88 15.92 25.28
C SER A 86 3.02 16.91 25.51
N ARG A 87 3.84 17.20 24.49
CA ARG A 87 4.91 18.22 24.60
C ARG A 87 4.38 19.65 24.72
N ARG A 88 3.29 19.97 24.03
CA ARG A 88 2.66 21.30 24.12
C ARG A 88 2.00 21.55 25.46
N SER A 89 1.38 20.53 26.05
CA SER A 89 0.75 20.64 27.37
C SER A 89 1.73 20.97 28.49
N ARG A 90 3.01 20.65 28.33
CA ARG A 90 4.07 20.98 29.30
C ARG A 90 4.47 22.48 29.35
N LYS A 91 3.95 23.31 28.43
CA LYS A 91 4.22 24.75 28.30
C LYS A 91 5.72 25.17 28.35
N THR A 92 6.64 24.24 28.17
CA THR A 92 8.10 24.47 28.23
C THR A 92 8.68 25.20 27.03
N ARG A 93 7.94 25.29 25.93
CA ARG A 93 8.40 25.95 24.72
C ARG A 93 7.22 26.39 23.84
N TYR A 94 7.07 27.69 23.67
CA TYR A 94 6.15 28.26 22.68
C TYR A 94 6.74 28.16 21.28
N ARG A 95 5.91 27.78 20.31
CA ARG A 95 6.20 27.89 18.89
C ARG A 95 5.00 28.53 18.20
N ALA A 96 5.24 29.56 17.43
CA ALA A 96 4.23 30.20 16.60
C ALA A 96 3.50 29.16 15.71
N PRO A 97 2.19 29.30 15.50
CA PRO A 97 1.46 28.43 14.61
C PRO A 97 1.98 28.57 13.18
N ARG A 98 2.14 27.44 12.49
CA ARG A 98 2.54 27.40 11.09
C ARG A 98 1.31 27.19 10.22
N PHE A 99 1.08 28.09 9.29
CA PHE A 99 -0.08 28.07 8.39
C PHE A 99 0.22 27.54 6.98
N ASN A 100 1.42 26.99 6.75
CA ASN A 100 1.90 26.52 5.44
C ASN A 100 1.08 25.36 4.84
N ASN A 101 0.16 24.75 5.60
CA ASN A 101 -0.69 23.64 5.14
C ASN A 101 -2.11 24.08 4.74
N ARG A 102 -2.36 25.38 4.66
CA ARG A 102 -3.66 25.91 4.17
C ARG A 102 -3.77 25.74 2.66
N VAL A 103 -4.99 25.53 2.17
CA VAL A 103 -5.27 25.32 0.73
C VAL A 103 -4.73 26.48 -0.12
N ALA A 104 -4.89 27.72 0.35
CA ALA A 104 -4.41 28.93 -0.32
C ALA A 104 -2.89 28.97 -0.58
N ASN A 105 -2.11 28.23 0.20
CA ASN A 105 -0.64 28.19 0.07
C ASN A 105 -0.13 26.99 -0.73
N LYS A 106 -1.00 26.24 -1.39
CA LYS A 106 -0.61 25.08 -2.18
C LYS A 106 -0.49 25.48 -3.65
N ARG A 107 0.60 25.03 -4.26
CA ARG A 107 0.83 25.23 -5.70
C ARG A 107 -0.18 24.42 -6.50
N GLU A 108 -0.46 24.86 -7.71
CA GLU A 108 -1.22 24.07 -8.68
C GLU A 108 -0.62 22.68 -8.85
N GLY A 109 -1.46 21.67 -9.02
CA GLY A 109 -1.02 20.26 -9.11
C GLY A 109 -0.48 19.63 -7.81
N TRP A 110 -0.61 20.32 -6.67
CA TRP A 110 -0.16 19.76 -5.38
C TRP A 110 -0.97 18.51 -5.02
N LEU A 111 -0.25 17.44 -4.74
CA LEU A 111 -0.82 16.20 -4.21
C LEU A 111 -0.47 16.01 -2.74
N ALA A 112 -1.34 15.34 -2.00
CA ALA A 112 -1.05 14.99 -0.62
C ALA A 112 0.20 14.11 -0.52
N PRO A 113 1.08 14.32 0.49
CA PRO A 113 2.33 13.55 0.62
C PRO A 113 2.13 12.03 0.64
N SER A 114 0.96 11.55 1.07
CA SER A 114 0.62 10.12 1.03
C SER A 114 0.38 9.61 -0.39
N VAL A 115 -0.22 10.43 -1.26
CA VAL A 115 -0.42 10.14 -2.69
C VAL A 115 0.93 10.13 -3.39
N GLU A 116 1.73 11.20 -3.20
CA GLU A 116 3.08 11.30 -3.77
C GLU A 116 3.96 10.12 -3.39
N ASN A 117 3.93 9.70 -2.12
CA ASN A 117 4.72 8.55 -1.67
C ASN A 117 4.30 7.26 -2.37
N ARG A 118 3.01 7.05 -2.62
CA ARG A 118 2.53 5.87 -3.33
C ARG A 118 2.91 5.91 -4.81
N ILE A 119 2.76 7.04 -5.48
CA ILE A 119 3.21 7.22 -6.87
C ILE A 119 4.71 6.94 -6.97
N ALA A 120 5.52 7.52 -6.10
CA ALA A 120 6.95 7.28 -6.06
C ALA A 120 7.31 5.80 -5.80
N ALA A 121 6.52 5.10 -4.97
CA ALA A 121 6.70 3.67 -4.74
C ALA A 121 6.42 2.85 -6.02
N HIS A 122 5.33 3.15 -6.74
CA HIS A 122 5.03 2.49 -8.02
C HIS A 122 6.12 2.78 -9.07
N MET A 123 6.47 4.04 -9.28
CA MET A 123 7.57 4.44 -10.20
C MET A 123 8.85 3.68 -9.88
N SER A 124 9.26 3.68 -8.63
CA SER A 124 10.48 2.97 -8.19
C SER A 124 10.44 1.47 -8.44
N ARG A 125 9.27 0.84 -8.43
CA ARG A 125 9.14 -0.61 -8.72
C ARG A 125 9.19 -0.89 -10.21
N VAL A 126 8.52 -0.08 -11.02
CA VAL A 126 8.64 -0.14 -12.48
C VAL A 126 10.10 0.03 -12.91
N GLU A 127 10.77 1.08 -12.45
CA GLU A 127 12.18 1.30 -12.72
C GLU A 127 13.09 0.15 -12.26
N ALA A 128 12.75 -0.50 -11.14
CA ALA A 128 13.53 -1.64 -10.65
C ALA A 128 13.47 -2.85 -11.59
N VAL A 129 12.34 -3.07 -12.29
CA VAL A 129 12.20 -4.08 -13.34
C VAL A 129 12.96 -3.66 -14.60
N MET A 130 12.83 -2.41 -15.02
CA MET A 130 13.52 -1.86 -16.20
C MET A 130 15.06 -1.92 -16.09
N ARG A 131 15.60 -1.88 -14.87
CA ARG A 131 17.06 -2.05 -14.65
C ARG A 131 17.57 -3.46 -14.91
N VAL A 132 16.70 -4.45 -14.96
CA VAL A 132 17.08 -5.86 -15.15
C VAL A 132 16.54 -6.46 -16.44
N LEU A 133 15.50 -5.87 -17.01
CA LEU A 133 14.87 -6.32 -18.24
C LEU A 133 14.76 -5.17 -19.27
N PRO A 134 14.94 -5.45 -20.55
CA PRO A 134 14.80 -4.45 -21.62
C PRO A 134 13.32 -4.23 -21.95
N VAL A 135 12.60 -3.57 -21.06
CA VAL A 135 11.17 -3.25 -21.23
C VAL A 135 11.00 -2.31 -22.43
N THR A 136 10.10 -2.65 -23.35
CA THR A 136 9.76 -1.87 -24.54
C THR A 136 8.36 -1.26 -24.47
N ALA A 137 7.48 -1.86 -23.66
CA ALA A 137 6.12 -1.38 -23.45
C ALA A 137 5.71 -1.51 -22.00
N ILE A 138 4.95 -0.53 -21.49
CA ILE A 138 4.39 -0.54 -20.14
C ILE A 138 2.87 -0.36 -20.26
N THR A 139 2.09 -1.26 -19.65
CA THR A 139 0.65 -1.12 -19.52
C THR A 139 0.27 -0.99 -18.05
N VAL A 140 -0.47 0.07 -17.71
CA VAL A 140 -0.90 0.36 -16.33
C VAL A 140 -2.41 0.25 -16.22
N GLU A 141 -2.91 -0.39 -15.17
CA GLU A 141 -4.33 -0.35 -14.87
C GLU A 141 -4.72 1.04 -14.35
N THR A 142 -5.55 1.75 -15.12
CA THR A 142 -6.14 3.03 -14.74
C THR A 142 -7.64 2.85 -14.57
N ALA A 143 -8.14 2.70 -13.35
CA ALA A 143 -9.56 2.74 -13.10
C ALA A 143 -9.97 4.10 -12.58
N ALA A 144 -10.92 4.76 -13.23
CA ALA A 144 -11.70 5.80 -12.59
C ALA A 144 -12.80 5.10 -11.77
N PHE A 145 -12.73 5.18 -10.45
CA PHE A 145 -13.83 4.73 -9.62
C PHE A 145 -14.89 5.82 -9.58
N ASP A 146 -16.00 5.54 -10.22
CA ASP A 146 -17.18 6.37 -10.09
C ASP A 146 -17.80 6.16 -8.71
N THR A 147 -17.55 7.14 -7.84
CA THR A 147 -18.06 7.08 -6.47
C THR A 147 -19.57 7.27 -6.38
N GLN A 148 -20.20 7.90 -7.37
CA GLN A 148 -21.65 8.08 -7.44
C GLN A 148 -22.31 6.78 -7.91
N LEU A 149 -21.78 6.15 -8.96
CA LEU A 149 -22.24 4.84 -9.44
C LEU A 149 -22.05 3.74 -8.37
N LEU A 150 -20.98 3.82 -7.57
CA LEU A 150 -20.77 2.89 -6.44
C LEU A 150 -21.81 3.05 -5.32
N LYS A 151 -22.41 4.25 -5.18
CA LYS A 151 -23.50 4.52 -4.22
C LYS A 151 -24.86 4.19 -4.78
N ASN A 152 -25.10 4.54 -6.03
CA ASN A 152 -26.34 4.31 -6.76
C ASN A 152 -26.01 3.68 -8.11
N PRO A 153 -26.18 2.35 -8.27
CA PRO A 153 -25.90 1.64 -9.52
C PRO A 153 -26.73 2.11 -10.71
N ASP A 154 -27.87 2.74 -10.47
CA ASP A 154 -28.82 3.19 -11.50
C ASP A 154 -28.57 4.64 -11.97
N ILE A 155 -27.52 5.30 -11.44
CA ILE A 155 -27.22 6.68 -11.80
C ILE A 155 -26.77 6.80 -13.26
N ALA A 156 -27.43 7.69 -14.03
CA ALA A 156 -27.11 7.93 -15.44
C ALA A 156 -27.34 9.41 -15.81
N GLY A 157 -26.61 9.89 -16.83
CA GLY A 157 -26.82 11.20 -17.43
C GLY A 157 -26.79 12.37 -16.45
N GLU A 158 -27.82 13.21 -16.46
CA GLU A 158 -27.92 14.40 -15.62
C GLU A 158 -27.94 14.11 -14.11
N ALA A 159 -28.31 12.89 -13.70
CA ALA A 159 -28.34 12.50 -12.30
C ALA A 159 -26.94 12.58 -11.64
N TYR A 160 -25.86 12.50 -12.42
CA TYR A 160 -24.49 12.75 -11.94
C TYR A 160 -24.27 14.19 -11.46
N GLN A 161 -24.99 15.14 -12.01
CA GLN A 161 -24.92 16.56 -11.62
C GLN A 161 -25.85 16.86 -10.44
N GLN A 162 -26.82 16.00 -10.18
CA GLN A 162 -27.83 16.12 -9.14
C GLN A 162 -27.50 15.25 -7.93
N GLY A 163 -26.26 15.33 -7.42
CA GLY A 163 -25.85 14.58 -6.23
C GLY A 163 -26.75 14.88 -5.02
N GLU A 164 -26.79 13.96 -4.04
CA GLU A 164 -27.64 13.99 -2.83
C GLU A 164 -27.61 15.32 -2.05
N GLN A 165 -26.58 16.14 -2.23
CA GLN A 165 -26.39 17.42 -1.54
C GLN A 165 -26.80 18.64 -2.41
N LEU A 166 -27.29 18.40 -3.61
CA LEU A 166 -27.70 19.48 -4.49
C LEU A 166 -28.88 20.26 -3.86
N GLY A 167 -28.81 21.58 -3.86
CA GLY A 167 -29.81 22.44 -3.27
C GLY A 167 -29.71 22.69 -1.77
N PHE A 168 -28.77 22.03 -1.09
CA PHE A 168 -28.51 22.29 0.34
C PHE A 168 -27.38 23.29 0.54
N TRP A 169 -27.58 24.23 1.44
CA TRP A 169 -26.63 25.28 1.79
C TRP A 169 -25.25 24.71 2.23
N ASN A 170 -25.27 23.61 2.98
CA ASN A 170 -24.08 22.93 3.46
C ASN A 170 -24.40 21.47 3.85
N VAL A 171 -23.36 20.70 4.16
CA VAL A 171 -23.47 19.28 4.56
C VAL A 171 -24.31 19.11 5.81
N ARG A 172 -24.29 20.06 6.75
CA ARG A 172 -25.10 20.01 7.98
C ARG A 172 -26.59 20.02 7.65
N GLU A 173 -27.05 20.94 6.81
CA GLU A 173 -28.44 21.05 6.39
C GLU A 173 -28.91 19.79 5.64
N TYR A 174 -28.06 19.26 4.76
CA TYR A 174 -28.34 17.98 4.11
C TYR A 174 -28.52 16.84 5.12
N VAL A 175 -27.63 16.71 6.13
CA VAL A 175 -27.70 15.64 7.14
C VAL A 175 -28.95 15.78 8.00
N LEU A 176 -29.30 17.00 8.42
CA LEU A 176 -30.55 17.26 9.16
C LEU A 176 -31.77 16.85 8.34
N PHE A 177 -31.84 17.22 7.06
CA PHE A 177 -32.91 16.83 6.16
C PHE A 177 -32.98 15.32 5.96
N ARG A 178 -31.85 14.67 5.63
CA ARG A 178 -31.75 13.22 5.45
C ARG A 178 -32.26 12.46 6.67
N ASP A 179 -31.96 12.93 7.85
CA ASP A 179 -32.35 12.33 9.12
C ASP A 179 -33.74 12.77 9.59
N GLY A 180 -34.49 13.51 8.75
CA GLY A 180 -35.85 13.97 9.01
C GLY A 180 -35.96 14.99 10.14
N HIS A 181 -34.89 15.73 10.44
CA HIS A 181 -34.81 16.65 11.58
C HIS A 181 -35.12 15.98 12.93
N VAL A 182 -34.80 14.69 13.07
CA VAL A 182 -35.01 13.91 14.27
C VAL A 182 -33.70 13.30 14.79
N CYS A 183 -33.50 13.32 16.10
CA CYS A 183 -32.37 12.65 16.74
C CYS A 183 -32.38 11.15 16.40
N GLN A 184 -31.34 10.65 15.79
CA GLN A 184 -31.27 9.25 15.35
C GLN A 184 -31.05 8.25 16.50
N HIS A 185 -30.69 8.73 17.70
CA HIS A 185 -30.57 7.91 18.90
C HIS A 185 -31.92 7.78 19.67
N CYS A 186 -32.44 8.89 20.18
CA CYS A 186 -33.65 8.86 21.01
C CYS A 186 -34.97 8.94 20.21
N ARG A 187 -34.92 9.20 18.90
CA ARG A 187 -36.08 9.32 18.01
C ARG A 187 -37.11 10.31 18.52
N GLY A 188 -36.65 11.46 19.05
CA GLY A 188 -37.53 12.52 19.59
C GLY A 188 -37.95 12.33 21.04
N LYS A 189 -37.64 11.21 21.69
CA LYS A 189 -38.09 10.91 23.07
C LYS A 189 -37.58 11.92 24.11
N SER A 190 -36.42 12.56 23.89
CA SER A 190 -35.90 13.60 24.80
C SER A 190 -36.62 14.92 24.74
N LYS A 191 -37.49 15.14 23.74
CA LYS A 191 -38.16 16.42 23.45
C LYS A 191 -37.26 17.64 23.37
N ASP A 192 -35.95 17.41 23.19
CA ASP A 192 -34.95 18.46 23.05
C ASP A 192 -34.99 19.07 21.63
N PRO A 193 -35.25 20.39 21.49
CA PRO A 193 -35.43 21.04 20.19
C PRO A 193 -34.08 21.28 19.48
N ILE A 194 -32.98 21.23 20.20
CA ILE A 194 -31.66 21.55 19.62
C ILE A 194 -31.06 20.31 18.97
N LEU A 195 -30.84 20.39 17.65
CA LEU A 195 -30.21 19.32 16.88
C LEU A 195 -28.77 19.65 16.52
N ASN A 196 -27.89 18.70 16.76
CA ASN A 196 -26.48 18.75 16.43
C ASN A 196 -26.13 17.68 15.42
N VAL A 197 -25.25 17.99 14.48
CA VAL A 197 -24.67 17.01 13.57
C VAL A 197 -23.36 16.50 14.16
N HIS A 198 -23.33 15.22 14.47
CA HIS A 198 -22.24 14.54 15.15
C HIS A 198 -21.45 13.64 14.19
N HIS A 199 -20.13 13.54 14.37
CA HIS A 199 -19.27 12.64 13.61
C HIS A 199 -19.27 11.24 14.23
N ILE A 200 -19.72 10.22 13.48
CA ILE A 200 -19.71 8.81 13.90
C ILE A 200 -18.28 8.35 14.16
N GLU A 201 -17.39 8.58 13.20
CA GLU A 201 -15.94 8.52 13.42
C GLU A 201 -15.39 9.93 13.56
N SER A 202 -14.31 10.12 14.28
CA SER A 202 -13.74 11.46 14.46
C SER A 202 -13.58 12.20 13.12
N ARG A 203 -13.76 13.51 13.11
CA ARG A 203 -13.54 14.37 11.92
C ARG A 203 -12.20 14.12 11.26
N ARG A 204 -11.21 13.71 12.03
CA ARG A 204 -9.85 13.42 11.55
C ARG A 204 -9.75 12.14 10.73
N THR A 205 -10.51 11.10 11.09
CA THR A 205 -10.51 9.79 10.42
C THR A 205 -11.57 9.69 9.35
N GLY A 206 -12.78 10.19 9.66
CA GLY A 206 -13.95 10.13 8.80
C GLY A 206 -14.19 11.35 7.92
N GLY A 207 -13.68 12.53 8.32
CA GLY A 207 -13.95 13.80 7.64
C GLY A 207 -15.41 14.22 7.75
N ASP A 208 -15.79 15.24 6.98
CA ASP A 208 -17.15 15.80 6.95
C ASP A 208 -18.04 15.10 5.87
N ALA A 209 -17.74 13.86 5.51
CA ALA A 209 -18.55 13.10 4.57
C ALA A 209 -19.93 12.78 5.16
N PRO A 210 -21.04 12.92 4.41
CA PRO A 210 -22.39 12.69 4.92
C PRO A 210 -22.58 11.33 5.59
N ASN A 211 -21.93 10.30 5.09
CA ASN A 211 -21.99 8.94 5.67
C ASN A 211 -21.22 8.80 7.00
N ASN A 212 -20.47 9.82 7.39
CA ASN A 212 -19.79 9.91 8.69
C ASN A 212 -20.53 10.82 9.67
N LEU A 213 -21.64 11.39 9.29
CA LEU A 213 -22.41 12.35 10.07
C LEU A 213 -23.78 11.78 10.43
N ILE A 214 -24.28 12.12 11.63
CA ILE A 214 -25.57 11.71 12.15
C ILE A 214 -26.18 12.84 12.96
N THR A 215 -27.50 12.97 12.91
CA THR A 215 -28.23 13.97 13.70
C THR A 215 -28.49 13.47 15.12
N LEU A 216 -28.09 14.21 16.13
CA LEU A 216 -28.36 13.96 17.55
C LEU A 216 -28.99 15.22 18.19
N CYS A 217 -29.92 15.05 19.12
CA CYS A 217 -30.31 16.18 19.97
C CYS A 217 -29.20 16.53 20.95
N GLU A 218 -29.22 17.72 21.51
CA GLU A 218 -28.15 18.20 22.39
C GLU A 218 -27.98 17.31 23.62
N THR A 219 -29.06 16.82 24.21
CA THR A 219 -29.05 15.88 25.32
C THR A 219 -28.30 14.59 24.99
N CYS A 220 -28.64 13.94 23.87
CA CYS A 220 -27.97 12.72 23.43
C CYS A 220 -26.52 12.99 22.99
N HIS A 221 -26.24 14.14 22.38
CA HIS A 221 -24.91 14.53 21.98
C HIS A 221 -23.99 14.71 23.20
N LYS A 222 -24.46 15.38 24.27
CA LYS A 222 -23.74 15.52 25.54
C LYS A 222 -23.54 14.19 26.24
N ALA A 223 -24.60 13.33 26.29
CA ALA A 223 -24.52 12.00 26.88
C ALA A 223 -23.50 11.10 26.18
N PHE A 224 -23.44 11.16 24.85
CA PHE A 224 -22.43 10.42 24.08
C PHE A 224 -20.99 10.88 24.43
N HIS A 225 -20.77 12.20 24.53
CA HIS A 225 -19.44 12.71 24.90
C HIS A 225 -19.03 12.40 26.35
N ARG A 226 -19.99 12.15 27.24
CA ARG A 226 -19.73 11.68 28.62
C ARG A 226 -19.58 10.15 28.71
N GLY A 227 -19.83 9.42 27.59
CA GLY A 227 -19.75 7.96 27.56
C GLY A 227 -20.97 7.25 28.18
N GLU A 228 -22.06 7.97 28.41
CA GLU A 228 -23.30 7.44 29.00
C GLU A 228 -24.13 6.65 27.98
N ILE A 229 -23.94 6.92 26.69
CA ILE A 229 -24.65 6.23 25.61
C ILE A 229 -23.66 5.82 24.50
N GLU A 230 -23.97 4.71 23.84
CA GLU A 230 -23.31 4.24 22.63
C GLU A 230 -24.22 4.42 21.41
N LEU A 231 -23.62 4.89 20.32
CA LEU A 231 -24.33 4.95 19.04
C LEU A 231 -24.26 3.58 18.36
N LYS A 232 -25.43 2.94 18.19
CA LYS A 232 -25.55 1.66 17.47
C LYS A 232 -25.36 1.80 15.94
N VAL A 233 -25.16 3.02 15.45
CA VAL A 233 -24.96 3.32 14.03
C VAL A 233 -23.50 3.25 13.67
N ARG A 234 -23.17 2.44 12.68
CA ARG A 234 -21.84 2.37 12.08
C ARG A 234 -21.78 3.26 10.85
N ARG A 235 -20.63 3.87 10.65
CA ARG A 235 -20.37 4.63 9.43
C ARG A 235 -20.59 3.75 8.19
N GLY A 236 -21.25 4.31 7.18
CA GLY A 236 -21.35 3.69 5.85
C GLY A 236 -19.98 3.52 5.17
N LYS A 237 -19.92 2.72 4.10
CA LYS A 237 -18.68 2.47 3.35
C LYS A 237 -18.00 3.77 2.93
N SER A 238 -16.70 3.89 3.20
CA SER A 238 -15.90 5.05 2.80
C SER A 238 -15.33 4.84 1.40
N PHE A 239 -15.57 5.80 0.50
CA PHE A 239 -15.01 5.83 -0.86
C PHE A 239 -13.64 6.53 -0.94
N LYS A 240 -13.05 6.88 0.19
CA LYS A 240 -11.75 7.57 0.26
C LYS A 240 -10.66 6.82 -0.51
N ALA A 241 -10.63 5.50 -0.42
CA ALA A 241 -9.66 4.68 -1.15
C ALA A 241 -9.90 4.75 -2.66
N ALA A 242 -11.16 4.73 -3.12
CA ALA A 242 -11.52 4.83 -4.53
C ALA A 242 -11.10 6.18 -5.13
N THR A 243 -11.45 7.29 -4.47
CA THR A 243 -11.03 8.64 -4.90
C THR A 243 -9.50 8.78 -4.93
N PHE A 244 -8.83 8.28 -3.88
CA PHE A 244 -7.38 8.28 -3.83
C PHE A 244 -6.78 7.52 -5.01
N MET A 245 -7.33 6.34 -5.34
CA MET A 245 -6.84 5.49 -6.43
C MET A 245 -7.06 6.10 -7.80
N GLY A 246 -8.20 6.79 -8.02
CA GLY A 246 -8.45 7.51 -9.26
C GLY A 246 -7.36 8.54 -9.54
N ILE A 247 -7.07 9.42 -8.58
CA ILE A 247 -6.02 10.44 -8.70
C ILE A 247 -4.64 9.78 -8.88
N MET A 248 -4.32 8.78 -8.06
CA MET A 248 -3.01 8.13 -8.05
C MET A 248 -2.70 7.43 -9.37
N ARG A 249 -3.64 6.65 -9.91
CA ARG A 249 -3.45 5.85 -11.14
C ARG A 249 -3.24 6.73 -12.37
N TRP A 250 -4.05 7.76 -12.55
CA TRP A 250 -3.89 8.68 -13.67
C TRP A 250 -2.59 9.48 -13.56
N THR A 251 -2.26 9.98 -12.37
CA THR A 251 -0.98 10.68 -12.18
C THR A 251 0.22 9.76 -12.40
N LEU A 252 0.13 8.50 -11.97
CA LEU A 252 1.17 7.49 -12.25
C LEU A 252 1.35 7.28 -13.76
N PHE A 253 0.25 7.08 -14.48
CA PHE A 253 0.27 6.89 -15.92
C PHE A 253 0.93 8.06 -16.65
N GLU A 254 0.52 9.31 -16.36
CA GLU A 254 1.09 10.50 -16.96
C GLU A 254 2.58 10.68 -16.61
N ARG A 255 2.97 10.39 -15.38
CA ARG A 255 4.38 10.45 -14.97
C ARG A 255 5.24 9.40 -15.66
N LEU A 256 4.74 8.17 -15.84
CA LEU A 256 5.45 7.13 -16.58
C LEU A 256 5.64 7.54 -18.04
N LYS A 257 4.59 8.05 -18.68
CA LYS A 257 4.66 8.55 -20.07
C LYS A 257 5.67 9.69 -20.22
N LYS A 258 5.70 10.60 -19.25
CA LYS A 258 6.65 11.73 -19.25
C LYS A 258 8.09 11.28 -18.96
N ALA A 259 8.28 10.31 -18.06
CA ALA A 259 9.62 9.84 -17.66
C ALA A 259 10.25 8.94 -18.72
N HIS A 260 9.44 8.25 -19.53
CA HIS A 260 9.88 7.28 -20.53
C HIS A 260 9.21 7.53 -21.88
N PRO A 261 9.52 8.66 -22.55
CA PRO A 261 8.92 9.00 -23.85
C PRO A 261 9.30 8.02 -24.96
N GLU A 262 10.41 7.30 -24.79
CA GLU A 262 10.90 6.26 -25.71
C GLU A 262 10.11 4.96 -25.63
N LEU A 263 9.31 4.76 -24.57
CA LEU A 263 8.56 3.54 -24.36
C LEU A 263 7.09 3.71 -24.77
N ARG A 264 6.51 2.60 -25.20
CA ARG A 264 5.07 2.54 -25.48
C ARG A 264 4.30 2.41 -24.15
N VAL A 265 3.87 3.51 -23.55
CA VAL A 265 3.06 3.51 -22.32
C VAL A 265 1.58 3.51 -22.67
N ARG A 266 0.83 2.51 -22.19
CA ARG A 266 -0.61 2.32 -22.41
C ARG A 266 -1.35 2.25 -21.08
N ASN A 267 -2.66 2.44 -21.13
CA ASN A 267 -3.56 2.17 -20.01
C ASN A 267 -4.53 1.06 -20.34
N THR A 268 -5.04 0.39 -19.30
CA THR A 268 -6.12 -0.60 -19.38
C THR A 268 -7.07 -0.42 -18.20
N TYR A 269 -8.21 -1.08 -18.23
CA TYR A 269 -9.25 -0.98 -17.22
C TYR A 269 -9.44 -2.29 -16.47
N GLY A 270 -9.79 -2.22 -15.20
CA GLY A 270 -9.91 -3.39 -14.32
C GLY A 270 -10.94 -4.42 -14.79
N TYR A 271 -12.02 -4.01 -15.49
CA TYR A 271 -12.98 -4.95 -16.05
C TYR A 271 -12.40 -5.80 -17.19
N LEU A 272 -11.53 -5.20 -18.03
CA LEU A 272 -10.81 -5.93 -19.09
C LEU A 272 -9.82 -6.93 -18.48
N THR A 273 -9.06 -6.51 -17.46
CA THR A 273 -8.16 -7.39 -16.72
C THR A 273 -8.92 -8.57 -16.10
N LYS A 274 -10.06 -8.30 -15.46
CA LYS A 274 -10.93 -9.35 -14.90
C LYS A 274 -11.43 -10.31 -15.96
N HIS A 275 -11.91 -9.81 -17.11
CA HIS A 275 -12.40 -10.63 -18.21
C HIS A 275 -11.29 -11.54 -18.74
N LYS A 276 -10.12 -11.00 -19.09
CA LYS A 276 -8.95 -11.76 -19.56
C LYS A 276 -8.54 -12.85 -18.55
N ARG A 277 -8.51 -12.51 -17.26
CA ARG A 277 -8.14 -13.46 -16.22
C ARG A 277 -9.12 -14.63 -16.12
N ILE A 278 -10.43 -14.35 -16.15
CA ILE A 278 -11.47 -15.38 -16.07
C ILE A 278 -11.48 -16.27 -17.33
N SER A 279 -11.39 -15.68 -18.52
CA SER A 279 -11.42 -16.43 -19.79
C SER A 279 -10.23 -17.38 -19.94
N HIS A 280 -9.11 -17.11 -19.27
CA HIS A 280 -7.93 -17.98 -19.29
C HIS A 280 -7.80 -18.86 -18.02
N GLY A 281 -8.84 -18.91 -17.16
CA GLY A 281 -8.85 -19.76 -15.98
C GLY A 281 -7.77 -19.42 -14.93
N ILE A 282 -7.29 -18.16 -14.92
CA ILE A 282 -6.20 -17.73 -14.04
C ILE A 282 -6.76 -17.33 -12.67
N ALA A 283 -6.19 -17.86 -11.59
CA ALA A 283 -6.56 -17.49 -10.21
C ALA A 283 -6.28 -16.00 -9.95
N LYS A 284 -7.08 -15.39 -9.07
CA LYS A 284 -6.91 -13.98 -8.72
C LYS A 284 -5.71 -13.78 -7.80
N SER A 285 -4.72 -13.05 -8.30
CA SER A 285 -3.61 -12.49 -7.53
C SER A 285 -3.16 -11.18 -8.17
N HIS A 286 -2.42 -10.33 -7.47
CA HIS A 286 -1.91 -9.10 -8.06
C HIS A 286 -0.89 -9.38 -9.17
N CYS A 287 -0.12 -10.47 -9.07
CA CYS A 287 0.77 -10.92 -10.14
C CYS A 287 -0.01 -11.39 -11.37
N ALA A 288 -1.10 -12.16 -11.16
CA ALA A 288 -1.95 -12.65 -12.23
C ALA A 288 -2.68 -11.50 -12.96
N ASP A 289 -3.17 -10.51 -12.21
CA ASP A 289 -3.78 -9.32 -12.80
C ASP A 289 -2.73 -8.53 -13.61
N ALA A 290 -1.50 -8.38 -13.12
CA ALA A 290 -0.40 -7.74 -13.84
C ALA A 290 0.01 -8.52 -15.12
N TYR A 291 0.00 -9.85 -15.07
CA TYR A 291 0.20 -10.69 -16.26
C TYR A 291 -0.87 -10.45 -17.33
N CYS A 292 -2.15 -10.40 -16.94
CA CYS A 292 -3.25 -10.08 -17.85
C CYS A 292 -3.15 -8.65 -18.42
N ILE A 293 -2.60 -7.71 -17.64
CA ILE A 293 -2.35 -6.32 -18.06
C ILE A 293 -1.22 -6.25 -19.09
N ALA A 294 -0.18 -7.10 -18.97
CA ALA A 294 0.92 -7.16 -19.95
C ALA A 294 0.48 -7.64 -21.33
N ASP A 295 -0.67 -8.31 -21.41
CA ASP A 295 -1.37 -8.70 -22.65
C ASP A 295 -0.72 -9.78 -23.53
N ASN A 296 0.23 -10.53 -22.99
CA ASN A 296 0.84 -11.70 -23.64
C ASN A 296 0.30 -13.01 -23.04
N LEU A 297 -1.01 -13.25 -23.21
CA LEU A 297 -1.73 -14.33 -22.52
C LEU A 297 -1.34 -15.75 -22.97
N GLY A 298 -0.66 -15.90 -24.12
CA GLY A 298 -0.06 -17.16 -24.55
C GLY A 298 1.31 -17.47 -23.97
N ALA A 299 1.91 -16.54 -23.23
CA ALA A 299 3.22 -16.72 -22.61
C ALA A 299 3.15 -17.70 -21.45
N LYS A 300 4.14 -18.61 -21.35
CA LYS A 300 4.26 -19.53 -20.21
C LYS A 300 4.50 -18.73 -18.94
N ARG A 301 3.62 -18.85 -17.95
CA ARG A 301 3.74 -18.19 -16.65
C ARG A 301 4.87 -18.80 -15.79
N LEU A 302 5.42 -18.00 -14.89
CA LEU A 302 6.32 -18.47 -13.85
C LEU A 302 5.53 -19.24 -12.79
N GLU A 303 6.15 -20.26 -12.19
CA GLU A 303 5.57 -21.05 -11.10
C GLU A 303 5.56 -20.30 -9.76
N GLY A 304 6.29 -19.19 -9.67
CA GLY A 304 6.37 -18.38 -8.48
C GLY A 304 6.73 -16.92 -8.77
N PHE A 305 6.65 -16.11 -7.74
CA PHE A 305 6.83 -14.66 -7.82
C PHE A 305 7.66 -14.12 -6.67
N PHE A 306 8.22 -12.93 -6.85
CA PHE A 306 8.91 -12.21 -5.80
C PHE A 306 7.92 -11.40 -4.96
N PHE A 307 7.65 -11.85 -3.75
CA PHE A 307 6.95 -11.02 -2.77
C PHE A 307 7.91 -9.99 -2.18
N GLN A 308 7.51 -8.73 -2.15
CA GLN A 308 8.33 -7.63 -1.65
C GLN A 308 7.55 -6.81 -0.63
N LYS A 309 8.06 -6.70 0.58
CA LYS A 309 7.43 -5.90 1.64
C LYS A 309 8.13 -4.55 1.78
N GLN A 310 7.39 -3.46 1.56
CA GLN A 310 7.93 -2.12 1.73
C GLN A 310 8.13 -1.78 3.21
N THR A 311 9.34 -1.43 3.58
CA THR A 311 9.70 -1.00 4.92
C THR A 311 10.11 0.47 4.96
N ARG A 312 10.18 1.05 6.14
CA ARG A 312 10.62 2.42 6.32
C ARG A 312 12.12 2.55 6.01
N LYS A 313 12.50 3.52 5.17
CA LYS A 313 13.90 3.78 4.82
C LYS A 313 14.74 4.10 6.07
N HIS A 314 14.23 4.96 6.95
CA HIS A 314 14.90 5.35 8.18
C HIS A 314 14.16 4.80 9.39
N ASN A 315 14.82 3.96 10.18
CA ASN A 315 14.30 3.39 11.42
C ASN A 315 14.39 4.36 12.62
N ARG A 316 14.36 5.64 12.36
CA ARG A 316 14.28 6.61 13.43
C ARG A 316 12.96 6.41 14.17
N GLN A 317 12.99 5.71 15.29
CA GLN A 317 11.81 5.57 16.13
C GLN A 317 11.40 6.97 16.59
N ILE A 318 10.08 7.21 16.60
CA ILE A 318 9.53 8.33 17.32
C ILE A 318 9.88 8.06 18.76
N HIS A 319 10.68 8.94 19.37
CA HIS A 319 11.22 8.76 20.71
C HIS A 319 10.10 8.44 21.71
N LYS A 320 9.99 7.20 22.10
CA LYS A 320 9.41 6.81 23.37
C LYS A 320 10.50 7.04 24.42
N LEU A 321 10.70 8.30 24.80
CA LEU A 321 11.54 8.62 25.93
C LEU A 321 10.76 8.24 27.19
N SER A 322 11.11 7.14 27.83
CA SER A 322 10.73 6.93 29.22
C SER A 322 11.52 7.94 30.06
N ILE A 323 10.80 8.79 30.75
CA ILE A 323 11.36 9.69 31.74
C ILE A 323 11.50 8.84 33.00
N LEU A 324 12.74 8.55 33.41
CA LEU A 324 13.03 7.90 34.69
C LEU A 324 12.76 8.84 35.82
N LYS A 325 12.51 8.29 37.02
CA LYS A 325 12.46 9.05 38.30
C LYS A 325 13.73 9.92 38.42
N GLY A 326 13.60 11.22 38.58
CA GLY A 326 14.71 12.18 38.57
C GLY A 326 14.96 12.90 37.22
N GLY A 327 14.08 12.81 36.24
CA GLY A 327 14.15 13.57 34.97
C GLY A 327 15.17 13.06 33.94
N LEU A 328 15.87 11.98 34.21
CA LEU A 328 16.81 11.36 33.28
C LEU A 328 16.06 10.72 32.10
N ARG A 329 16.54 11.00 30.87
CA ARG A 329 15.97 10.50 29.64
C ARG A 329 16.77 9.30 29.14
N LYS A 330 16.19 8.10 29.16
CA LYS A 330 16.79 6.91 28.59
C LYS A 330 16.46 6.83 27.10
N LYS A 331 17.47 6.81 26.24
CA LYS A 331 17.28 6.47 24.82
C LYS A 331 16.98 4.98 24.72
N ASN A 332 15.78 4.64 24.28
CA ASN A 332 15.35 3.25 24.12
C ASN A 332 15.56 2.79 22.67
N GLN A 333 16.81 2.87 22.18
CA GLN A 333 17.15 2.43 20.83
C GLN A 333 18.49 1.70 20.81
N ALA A 334 18.51 0.52 20.19
CA ALA A 334 19.74 -0.14 19.83
C ALA A 334 20.51 0.71 18.78
N PRO A 335 21.84 0.63 18.72
CA PRO A 335 22.65 1.22 17.66
C PRO A 335 22.14 0.83 16.27
N TYR A 336 22.46 1.63 15.24
CA TYR A 336 22.05 1.36 13.86
C TYR A 336 22.51 -0.02 13.39
N GLU A 337 23.70 -0.43 13.79
CA GLU A 337 24.30 -1.72 13.51
C GLU A 337 24.77 -2.37 14.82
N VAL A 338 24.56 -3.65 14.95
CA VAL A 338 25.01 -4.46 16.09
C VAL A 338 25.69 -5.71 15.54
N LYS A 339 27.00 -5.88 15.84
CA LYS A 339 27.77 -7.06 15.39
C LYS A 339 27.68 -7.32 13.89
N GLY A 340 27.69 -6.24 13.06
CA GLY A 340 27.62 -6.33 11.59
C GLY A 340 26.19 -6.48 11.01
N PHE A 341 25.15 -6.50 11.85
CA PHE A 341 23.78 -6.70 11.42
C PHE A 341 22.92 -5.45 11.65
N ARG A 342 22.01 -5.18 10.71
CA ARG A 342 21.03 -4.10 10.75
C ARG A 342 19.62 -4.63 10.87
N LEU A 343 18.70 -3.79 11.31
CA LEU A 343 17.29 -4.15 11.31
C LEU A 343 16.81 -4.41 9.88
N PHE A 344 16.11 -5.52 9.68
CA PHE A 344 15.62 -6.02 8.40
C PHE A 344 16.68 -6.56 7.43
N ASP A 345 17.92 -6.78 7.86
CA ASP A 345 18.86 -7.57 7.08
C ASP A 345 18.31 -8.98 6.90
N LYS A 346 18.48 -9.53 5.68
CA LYS A 346 18.10 -10.89 5.34
C LYS A 346 19.23 -11.84 5.75
N VAL A 347 18.90 -12.86 6.51
CA VAL A 347 19.85 -13.78 7.11
C VAL A 347 19.43 -15.23 6.94
N ILE A 348 20.37 -16.15 7.03
CA ILE A 348 20.08 -17.57 7.30
C ILE A 348 20.05 -17.76 8.81
N CYS A 349 18.96 -18.32 9.30
CA CYS A 349 18.74 -18.70 10.68
C CYS A 349 18.17 -20.11 10.74
N LYS A 350 18.89 -21.07 11.39
CA LYS A 350 18.47 -22.47 11.47
C LYS A 350 18.18 -23.13 10.11
N GLY A 351 18.94 -22.77 9.08
CA GLY A 351 18.77 -23.31 7.72
C GLY A 351 17.74 -22.57 6.85
N GLU A 352 16.94 -21.66 7.42
CA GLU A 352 15.90 -20.93 6.72
C GLU A 352 16.29 -19.48 6.43
N GLU A 353 15.77 -18.91 5.34
CA GLU A 353 15.86 -17.47 5.06
C GLU A 353 14.90 -16.70 5.96
N ALA A 354 15.41 -15.67 6.61
CA ALA A 354 14.65 -14.86 7.56
C ALA A 354 15.15 -13.41 7.63
N PHE A 355 14.48 -12.60 8.43
CA PHE A 355 14.78 -11.18 8.57
C PHE A 355 14.96 -10.80 10.04
N ILE A 356 15.84 -9.83 10.30
CA ILE A 356 16.08 -9.31 11.64
C ILE A 356 15.02 -8.26 12.00
N PHE A 357 14.13 -8.58 12.94
CA PHE A 357 13.09 -7.69 13.42
C PHE A 357 13.45 -6.96 14.71
N GLY A 358 14.41 -7.47 15.47
CA GLY A 358 14.87 -6.84 16.71
C GLY A 358 16.36 -7.04 16.93
N ARG A 359 17.00 -6.03 17.56
CA ARG A 359 18.42 -6.04 17.87
C ARG A 359 18.64 -5.67 19.31
N ARG A 360 19.49 -6.39 20.00
CA ARG A 360 19.97 -6.05 21.35
C ARG A 360 21.48 -5.80 21.31
N THR A 361 21.96 -4.85 22.08
CA THR A 361 23.39 -4.49 22.15
C THR A 361 24.29 -5.68 22.53
N SER A 362 23.75 -6.68 23.24
CA SER A 362 24.41 -7.93 23.59
C SER A 362 24.74 -8.83 22.38
N GLY A 363 24.23 -8.50 21.18
CA GLY A 363 24.37 -9.36 19.99
C GLY A 363 23.32 -10.47 19.89
N SER A 364 22.20 -10.32 20.59
CA SER A 364 21.03 -11.19 20.51
C SER A 364 19.97 -10.56 19.61
N PHE A 365 19.37 -11.33 18.72
CA PHE A 365 18.46 -10.86 17.66
C PHE A 365 17.10 -11.54 17.71
N ASP A 366 16.02 -10.78 17.46
CA ASP A 366 14.69 -11.30 17.15
C ASP A 366 14.61 -11.51 15.63
N VAL A 367 14.46 -12.76 15.22
CA VAL A 367 14.46 -13.18 13.81
C VAL A 367 13.10 -13.75 13.45
N ARG A 368 12.54 -13.26 12.31
CA ARG A 368 11.21 -13.63 11.83
C ARG A 368 11.21 -13.83 10.32
N ARG A 369 10.23 -14.57 9.84
CA ARG A 369 9.84 -14.57 8.43
C ARG A 369 9.19 -13.23 8.05
N LEU A 370 8.99 -12.99 6.76
CA LEU A 370 8.42 -11.73 6.28
C LEU A 370 6.92 -11.56 6.61
N ASP A 371 6.21 -12.66 6.83
CA ASP A 371 4.83 -12.69 7.33
C ASP A 371 4.70 -12.29 8.82
N GLY A 372 5.83 -12.20 9.53
CA GLY A 372 5.89 -11.88 10.95
C GLY A 372 6.02 -13.09 11.87
N THR A 373 5.97 -14.32 11.33
CA THR A 373 6.16 -15.56 12.08
C THR A 373 7.56 -15.57 12.71
N ARG A 374 7.60 -15.73 14.03
CA ARG A 374 8.84 -15.68 14.79
C ARG A 374 9.59 -17.01 14.74
N ILE A 375 10.83 -16.99 14.26
CA ILE A 375 11.75 -18.13 14.24
C ILE A 375 12.53 -18.19 15.58
N SER A 376 12.98 -17.02 16.06
CA SER A 376 13.68 -16.94 17.35
C SER A 376 13.55 -15.54 17.96
N ALA A 377 13.26 -15.49 19.27
CA ALA A 377 13.15 -14.24 20.02
C ALA A 377 14.50 -13.65 20.45
N GLY A 378 15.59 -14.45 20.40
CA GLY A 378 16.88 -14.03 20.96
C GLY A 378 18.04 -14.92 20.53
N ILE A 379 18.25 -15.08 19.21
CA ILE A 379 19.37 -15.86 18.69
C ILE A 379 20.68 -15.05 18.74
N ASN A 380 21.79 -15.71 19.07
CA ASN A 380 23.10 -15.08 19.07
C ASN A 380 23.58 -14.83 17.64
N TYR A 381 24.24 -13.68 17.40
CA TYR A 381 24.74 -13.27 16.09
C TYR A 381 25.66 -14.28 15.42
N LYS A 382 26.44 -15.06 16.19
CA LYS A 382 27.33 -16.11 15.68
C LYS A 382 26.60 -17.23 14.95
N LYS A 383 25.30 -17.42 15.23
CA LYS A 383 24.43 -18.43 14.59
C LYS A 383 23.67 -17.86 13.38
N LEU A 384 23.96 -16.63 12.98
CA LEU A 384 23.35 -15.97 11.83
C LEU A 384 24.37 -15.78 10.71
N ARG A 385 23.96 -16.02 9.48
CA ARG A 385 24.73 -15.69 8.29
C ARG A 385 24.00 -14.62 7.48
N LEU A 386 24.63 -13.47 7.27
CA LEU A 386 24.09 -12.41 6.43
C LEU A 386 23.97 -12.89 4.97
N LEU A 387 22.78 -12.74 4.39
CA LEU A 387 22.53 -13.00 2.97
C LEU A 387 22.52 -11.71 2.16
N GLU A 388 21.69 -10.77 2.58
CA GLU A 388 21.52 -9.48 1.92
C GLU A 388 21.35 -8.37 2.95
N PRO A 389 22.07 -7.24 2.79
CA PRO A 389 21.79 -6.06 3.58
C PRO A 389 20.40 -5.52 3.25
N ARG A 390 19.74 -4.95 4.25
CA ARG A 390 18.39 -4.42 4.08
C ARG A 390 18.29 -3.39 2.97
N THR A 391 17.21 -3.47 2.22
CA THR A 391 16.73 -2.42 1.32
C THR A 391 15.40 -1.85 1.81
N THR A 392 14.83 -0.91 1.09
CA THR A 392 13.47 -0.39 1.39
C THR A 392 12.39 -1.44 1.11
N TYR A 393 12.66 -2.38 0.22
CA TYR A 393 11.77 -3.48 -0.14
C TYR A 393 12.46 -4.80 0.20
N LEU A 394 11.88 -5.56 1.12
CA LEU A 394 12.42 -6.84 1.57
C LEU A 394 11.88 -7.94 0.66
N PRO A 395 12.73 -8.64 -0.11
CA PRO A 395 12.29 -9.61 -1.07
C PRO A 395 12.28 -11.03 -0.51
N GLU A 396 11.24 -11.80 -0.87
CA GLU A 396 11.08 -13.23 -0.61
C GLU A 396 10.53 -13.89 -1.89
N PHE A 397 11.03 -15.07 -2.25
CA PHE A 397 10.44 -15.82 -3.36
C PHE A 397 9.32 -16.71 -2.82
N ARG A 398 8.17 -16.71 -3.48
CA ARG A 398 7.01 -17.53 -3.14
C ARG A 398 6.53 -18.30 -4.36
N MET A 399 6.12 -19.54 -4.14
CA MET A 399 5.41 -20.30 -5.17
C MET A 399 3.98 -19.79 -5.27
N GLU A 400 3.45 -19.73 -6.48
CA GLU A 400 2.03 -19.47 -6.67
C GLU A 400 1.25 -20.72 -6.22
N ALA A 401 0.22 -20.55 -5.40
CA ALA A 401 -0.60 -21.67 -4.95
C ALA A 401 -1.24 -22.35 -6.19
N ALA A 402 -1.10 -23.67 -6.28
CA ALA A 402 -1.77 -24.43 -7.32
C ALA A 402 -3.27 -24.19 -7.24
N LEU A 403 -3.91 -23.95 -8.39
CA LEU A 403 -5.38 -23.86 -8.48
C LEU A 403 -5.99 -25.17 -7.97
N PRO A 404 -7.03 -25.13 -7.11
CA PRO A 404 -7.86 -26.29 -6.92
C PRO A 404 -8.43 -26.75 -8.27
N PRO A 405 -8.56 -28.07 -8.53
CA PRO A 405 -9.07 -28.56 -9.79
C PRO A 405 -10.46 -27.97 -10.10
N LEU A 406 -10.69 -27.62 -11.36
CA LEU A 406 -11.90 -26.93 -11.86
C LEU A 406 -13.25 -27.60 -11.50
N HIS A 407 -13.24 -28.82 -10.97
CA HIS A 407 -14.44 -29.55 -10.54
C HIS A 407 -15.06 -29.03 -9.23
N GLU A 408 -14.32 -28.34 -8.36
CA GLU A 408 -14.87 -27.82 -7.10
C GLU A 408 -15.55 -26.44 -7.24
N CYS A 409 -15.39 -25.76 -8.35
CA CYS A 409 -16.00 -24.44 -8.58
C CYS A 409 -17.46 -24.47 -9.10
N ARG A 410 -18.03 -25.66 -9.35
CA ARG A 410 -19.43 -25.78 -9.82
C ARG A 410 -20.50 -25.74 -8.73
N GLY A 411 -20.10 -25.72 -7.45
CA GLY A 411 -21.02 -25.75 -6.30
C GLY A 411 -21.49 -24.41 -5.76
N LEU A 412 -20.99 -23.27 -6.27
CA LEU A 412 -21.37 -21.93 -5.80
C LEU A 412 -22.13 -21.13 -6.86
N ARG A 413 -23.14 -21.76 -7.48
CA ARG A 413 -24.19 -21.06 -8.19
C ARG A 413 -25.53 -21.38 -7.54
N ALA A 414 -26.02 -20.43 -6.85
CA ALA A 414 -27.39 -20.13 -6.45
C ALA A 414 -27.40 -19.76 -4.97
N GLU A 415 -27.28 -18.47 -4.74
CA GLU A 415 -27.93 -17.74 -3.66
C GLU A 415 -27.23 -16.38 -3.53
N SER A 416 -27.77 -15.44 -4.25
CA SER A 416 -27.90 -14.01 -3.92
C SER A 416 -28.08 -13.21 -5.22
N LEU A 417 -29.33 -13.16 -5.65
CA LEU A 417 -29.85 -11.98 -6.32
C LEU A 417 -30.10 -10.88 -5.28
#